data_c7abc9ce20c0b74ce9cffb68508bb250
#
_entry.id   c7abc9ce20c0b74ce9cffb68508bb250
#
_cell.length_a   1.000
_cell.length_b   1.000
_cell.length_c   1.000
_cell.angle_alpha   90.00
_cell.angle_beta   90.00
_cell.angle_gamma   90.00
#
_symmetry.space_group_name_H-M   'P 1'
#
loop_
_entity.id
_entity.type
_entity.pdbx_description
1 polymer ?
#
loop_
_entity_poly.entity_id
_entity_poly.type
_entity_poly.pdbx_seq_one_letter_code
_entity_poly.pdbx_strand_id
1 'polypeptide(L)' 'MILVFLLVVIVNGEVVSDDRMLFRNVYRCNEFALSIEEGRMGPRNRRYTRNKNLTAYCIPRMVNQNTLLIE' A
#
# COMPACT_ATOMS: atom_id res chain seq x y z
N MET A 1 3.60 -20.99 6.65
CA MET A 1 3.07 -19.72 6.23
C MET A 1 3.61 -18.62 7.06
N ILE A 2 3.77 -17.47 6.48
CA ILE A 2 4.30 -16.33 7.20
C ILE A 2 3.29 -15.21 7.17
N LEU A 3 3.37 -14.33 8.14
CA LEU A 3 2.46 -13.21 8.23
C LEU A 3 3.10 -12.03 7.50
N VAL A 4 2.36 -11.42 6.62
CA VAL A 4 2.82 -10.26 5.89
C VAL A 4 1.70 -9.23 5.93
N PHE A 5 1.94 -8.05 5.38
CA PHE A 5 0.95 -7.00 5.39
C PHE A 5 0.69 -6.55 3.96
N LEU A 6 -0.56 -6.57 3.58
CA LEU A 6 -0.96 -6.21 2.23
C LEU A 6 -1.35 -4.75 2.22
N LEU A 7 -0.77 -3.99 1.32
CA LEU A 7 -1.08 -2.58 1.18
C LEU A 7 -2.32 -2.46 0.30
N VAL A 8 -3.33 -1.81 0.80
CA VAL A 8 -4.57 -1.62 0.06
C VAL A 8 -4.72 -0.14 -0.21
N VAL A 9 -4.94 0.24 -1.45
CA VAL A 9 -5.13 1.62 -1.83
C VAL A 9 -6.50 1.76 -2.48
N ILE A 10 -7.29 2.68 -1.98
CA ILE A 10 -8.64 2.89 -2.48
C ILE A 10 -8.75 4.31 -2.98
N VAL A 11 -9.24 4.47 -4.20
CA VAL A 11 -9.43 5.77 -4.77
C VAL A 11 -10.88 5.87 -5.23
N ASN A 12 -11.60 6.84 -4.71
CA ASN A 12 -13.00 7.03 -5.02
C ASN A 12 -13.83 5.77 -4.80
N GLY A 13 -13.53 5.08 -3.76
CA GLY A 13 -14.30 3.88 -3.43
C GLY A 13 -13.89 2.61 -4.12
N GLU A 14 -12.86 2.68 -4.97
CA GLU A 14 -12.43 1.50 -5.67
C GLU A 14 -11.03 1.10 -5.29
N VAL A 15 -10.79 -0.17 -5.09
CA VAL A 15 -9.48 -0.67 -4.73
C VAL A 15 -8.65 -0.67 -5.99
N VAL A 16 -7.56 0.06 -6.00
CA VAL A 16 -6.69 0.16 -7.16
C VAL A 16 -5.35 -0.53 -6.97
N SER A 17 -5.07 -1.03 -5.77
CA SER A 17 -3.81 -1.74 -5.57
C SER A 17 -4.03 -3.20 -5.89
N ASP A 18 -2.95 -3.94 -6.10
CA ASP A 18 -3.17 -5.33 -6.42
C ASP A 18 -2.69 -6.18 -5.26
N ASP A 19 -2.91 -7.48 -5.33
CA ASP A 19 -2.59 -8.38 -4.26
C ASP A 19 -1.13 -8.65 -4.10
N ARG A 20 -0.28 -8.03 -4.87
CA ARG A 20 1.14 -8.27 -4.76
C ARG A 20 1.88 -7.24 -3.94
N MET A 21 1.18 -6.25 -3.40
CA MET A 21 1.82 -5.23 -2.61
C MET A 21 1.96 -5.76 -1.19
N LEU A 22 2.83 -6.72 -1.00
CA LEU A 22 2.99 -7.38 0.28
C LEU A 22 4.30 -6.99 0.95
N PHE A 23 4.23 -6.67 2.22
CA PHE A 23 5.38 -6.26 2.98
C PHE A 23 5.56 -7.17 4.20
N ARG A 24 6.79 -7.45 4.53
CA ARG A 24 7.04 -8.31 5.67
C ARG A 24 6.94 -7.48 6.94
N ASN A 25 7.24 -6.21 6.86
CA ASN A 25 7.28 -5.34 8.02
C ASN A 25 6.13 -4.36 7.98
N VAL A 26 5.32 -4.31 9.01
CA VAL A 26 4.18 -3.44 9.04
C VAL A 26 4.60 -1.96 9.01
N TYR A 27 5.75 -1.62 9.56
CA TYR A 27 6.18 -0.24 9.57
C TYR A 27 6.50 0.24 8.16
N ARG A 28 7.05 -0.63 7.34
CA ARG A 28 7.36 -0.26 5.98
C ARG A 28 6.06 -0.14 5.19
N CYS A 29 5.11 -1.02 5.42
CA CYS A 29 3.83 -0.97 4.74
C CYS A 29 3.13 0.33 5.11
N ASN A 30 3.18 0.73 6.39
CA ASN A 30 2.55 1.95 6.83
C ASN A 30 3.26 3.18 6.25
N GLU A 31 4.54 3.13 6.07
CA GLU A 31 5.27 4.22 5.48
C GLU A 31 4.85 4.42 4.04
N PHE A 32 4.64 3.34 3.30
CA PHE A 32 4.22 3.42 1.94
C PHE A 32 2.78 3.97 1.91
N ALA A 33 1.92 3.49 2.79
CA ALA A 33 0.54 3.93 2.83
C ALA A 33 0.47 5.43 3.09
N LEU A 34 1.25 5.90 4.05
CA LEU A 34 1.26 7.29 4.38
C LEU A 34 1.80 8.13 3.22
N SER A 35 2.83 7.65 2.56
CA SER A 35 3.41 8.38 1.45
C SER A 35 2.41 8.51 0.31
N ILE A 36 1.63 7.49 0.07
CA ILE A 36 0.64 7.52 -0.97
C ILE A 36 -0.45 8.51 -0.61
N GLU A 37 -0.91 8.49 0.63
CA GLU A 37 -1.95 9.40 1.04
C GLU A 37 -1.47 10.85 1.02
N GLU A 38 -0.21 11.07 1.23
CA GLU A 38 0.32 12.41 1.23
C GLU A 38 0.76 12.84 -0.16
N GLY A 39 0.61 11.97 -1.12
CA GLY A 39 0.97 12.34 -2.48
C GLY A 39 2.44 12.31 -2.81
N ARG A 40 3.26 11.70 -1.97
CA ARG A 40 4.67 11.68 -2.23
C ARG A 40 5.09 10.67 -3.22
N MET A 41 4.29 9.64 -3.40
CA MET A 41 4.66 8.59 -4.29
C MET A 41 4.05 8.81 -5.61
N GLY A 42 4.17 9.52 -6.37
CA GLY A 42 3.60 9.70 -7.66
C GLY A 42 4.53 10.52 -8.49
N PRO A 43 4.17 10.84 -9.70
CA PRO A 43 4.98 11.60 -10.59
C PRO A 43 5.18 12.92 -9.95
N ARG A 44 6.40 13.42 -9.87
CA ARG A 44 6.62 14.56 -9.22
C ARG A 44 5.98 15.75 -9.69
N ASN A 45 5.78 15.91 -10.87
CA ASN A 45 5.21 17.13 -11.34
C ASN A 45 3.76 17.09 -11.26
N ARG A 46 3.10 16.18 -10.69
CA ARG A 46 1.76 16.18 -10.69
C ARG A 46 1.29 16.62 -9.44
N ARG A 47 0.50 17.33 -9.32
CA ARG A 47 -0.04 17.75 -8.22
C ARG A 47 -0.96 16.83 -7.74
N TYR A 48 -0.77 15.78 -7.36
CA TYR A 48 -1.64 14.91 -6.84
C TYR A 48 -2.02 15.29 -5.62
N THR A 49 -2.28 16.22 -5.33
CA THR A 49 -2.71 16.69 -4.21
C THR A 49 -3.46 15.82 -3.52
N ARG A 50 -3.67 15.82 -2.42
CA ARG A 50 -4.38 15.07 -1.70
C ARG A 50 -5.70 14.89 -2.12
N ASN A 51 -6.08 13.87 -2.63
CA ASN A 51 -7.37 13.57 -3.06
C ASN A 51 -8.07 13.14 -1.81
N LYS A 52 -9.12 13.79 -1.43
CA LYS A 52 -9.84 13.44 -0.31
C LYS A 52 -10.39 12.08 -0.36
N ASN A 53 -10.54 11.47 -1.51
CA ASN A 53 -11.11 10.14 -1.62
C ASN A 53 -10.02 9.07 -1.74
N LEU A 54 -8.81 9.42 -1.40
CA LEU A 54 -7.70 8.46 -1.49
C LEU A 54 -7.42 7.93 -0.09
N THR A 55 -7.44 6.64 0.07
CA THR A 55 -7.15 6.00 1.35
C THR A 55 -6.17 4.88 1.12
N ALA A 56 -5.20 4.74 1.98
CA ALA A 56 -4.25 3.64 1.89
C ALA A 56 -4.04 3.06 3.28
N TYR A 57 -4.05 1.75 3.40
CA TYR A 57 -3.84 1.13 4.69
C TYR A 57 -3.28 -0.28 4.50
N CYS A 58 -2.89 -0.93 5.58
CA CYS A 58 -2.29 -2.24 5.51
C CYS A 58 -3.10 -3.23 6.30
N ILE A 59 -3.27 -4.44 5.78
CA ILE A 59 -3.99 -5.48 6.49
C ILE A 59 -3.11 -6.71 6.60
N PRO A 60 -3.25 -7.48 7.66
CA PRO A 60 -2.41 -8.66 7.85
C PRO A 60 -2.88 -9.77 6.93
N ARG A 61 -1.97 -10.58 6.43
CA ARG A 61 -2.32 -11.67 5.57
C ARG A 61 -1.31 -12.80 5.74
N MET A 62 -1.79 -14.03 5.73
CA MET A 62 -0.88 -15.17 5.83
C MET A 62 -0.61 -15.66 4.44
N VAL A 63 0.64 -15.83 4.09
CA VAL A 63 1.01 -16.31 2.76
C VAL A 63 2.08 -17.37 2.86
N ASN A 64 2.33 -18.02 1.74
CA ASN A 64 3.30 -19.05 1.64
C ASN A 64 4.65 -18.42 1.76
N GLN A 65 5.61 -19.06 2.34
CA GLN A 65 6.92 -18.48 2.47
C GLN A 65 7.62 -18.26 1.15
N ASN A 66 7.14 -18.83 0.08
CA ASN A 66 7.77 -18.63 -1.21
C ASN A 66 7.13 -17.42 -1.94
N THR A 67 6.23 -16.73 -1.31
CA THR A 67 5.57 -15.60 -1.94
C THR A 67 6.55 -14.44 -2.05
N LEU A 68 6.54 -13.75 -3.17
CA LEU A 68 7.42 -12.62 -3.35
C LEU A 68 6.89 -11.42 -2.59
N LEU A 69 7.74 -10.73 -1.90
CA LEU A 69 7.37 -9.58 -1.12
C LEU A 69 8.10 -8.36 -1.65
N ILE A 70 7.54 -7.22 -1.46
CA ILE A 70 8.15 -5.99 -1.90
C ILE A 70 9.28 -5.69 -0.94
N GLU A 71 9.11 -6.03 0.30
CA GLU A 71 10.15 -5.72 1.23
C GLU A 71 10.43 -6.85 2.15
#